data_c2c9df0a000f6d97f8e2d4a6e7462385
#
_entry.id   c2c9df0a000f6d97f8e2d4a6e7462385
#
_cell.length_a   1.000
_cell.length_b   1.000
_cell.length_c   1.000
_cell.angle_alpha   90.00
_cell.angle_beta   90.00
_cell.angle_gamma   90.00
#
_symmetry.space_group_name_H-M   'P 1'
#
loop_
_entity.id
_entity.type
_entity.pdbx_description
1 polymer ?
#
loop_
_entity_poly.entity_id
_entity_poly.type
_entity_poly.pdbx_seq_one_letter_code
_entity_poly.pdbx_strand_id
1 'polypeptide(L)'
;MSQEEIDNSKFEFIDTNNNINANNQTSFKKYICENCNYNTSRKSQYFRHLETNKHYKNINQNNENATKVLNNFTCICENTYLYKSGLYKHKKKCVMLKNNNNIKKISNEELFLSILKDNQDFKQMLIEQNSKIMELTKNTNVITNNNNNNNTNFNLQMFLNVQCKDALNITEFVDSLQPKIEDLEMTGKLGYVEGISKIFLNGLQGLDINRRPIHCSDQKRETIYIKNNNTWEKENDNRENLKLAIKTITSKNIKQISVWQKENPDCFDSSSKKNDQYLRIVSNSMNGLTPEETQKNYDKIISKLVKEVVIQKE
;
A
#
# COMPACT_ATOMS: atom_id res chain seq x y z
N MET A 1 10.85 -8.11 -10.01
CA MET A 1 11.69 -7.19 -10.78
C MET A 1 10.72 -6.33 -11.56
N SER A 2 10.36 -5.38 -10.96
CA SER A 2 10.36 -3.92 -10.89
C SER A 2 9.96 -3.29 -12.23
N GLN A 3 8.65 -2.89 -12.25
CA GLN A 3 8.14 -1.82 -13.07
C GLN A 3 8.53 -0.52 -12.35
N GLU A 4 9.68 0.01 -12.64
CA GLU A 4 10.07 1.38 -12.32
C GLU A 4 11.27 1.73 -13.19
N GLU A 5 11.06 2.75 -13.94
CA GLU A 5 11.93 3.69 -14.62
C GLU A 5 11.41 3.95 -16.04
N ILE A 6 10.24 4.59 -16.11
CA ILE A 6 9.96 5.45 -17.26
C ILE A 6 10.65 6.76 -16.96
N ASP A 7 11.85 6.84 -17.48
CA ASP A 7 12.74 7.99 -17.50
C ASP A 7 12.00 9.26 -17.94
N ASN A 8 11.86 10.20 -16.99
CA ASN A 8 11.29 11.54 -17.17
C ASN A 8 12.29 12.52 -17.82
N SER A 9 13.22 12.03 -18.62
CA SER A 9 14.21 12.86 -19.29
C SER A 9 13.84 13.11 -20.74
N LYS A 10 13.45 14.35 -21.01
CA LYS A 10 13.29 15.10 -22.27
C LYS A 10 11.87 15.50 -22.62
N PHE A 11 11.26 16.28 -21.74
CA PHE A 11 10.26 17.25 -22.17
C PHE A 11 11.00 18.60 -22.41
N GLU A 12 11.60 18.75 -23.55
CA GLU A 12 11.97 20.11 -24.02
C GLU A 12 10.73 20.73 -24.66
N PHE A 13 10.20 21.74 -23.96
CA PHE A 13 9.25 22.68 -24.55
C PHE A 13 10.04 23.61 -25.46
N ILE A 14 9.97 23.39 -26.76
CA ILE A 14 10.50 24.37 -27.72
C ILE A 14 9.46 25.50 -27.86
N ASP A 15 9.64 26.55 -27.09
CA ASP A 15 9.00 27.84 -27.34
C ASP A 15 9.72 28.49 -28.53
N THR A 16 9.17 28.30 -29.72
CA THR A 16 9.57 29.10 -30.89
C THR A 16 8.87 30.45 -30.86
N ASN A 17 9.30 31.33 -29.99
CA ASN A 17 9.06 32.77 -30.09
C ASN A 17 10.32 33.46 -30.58
N ASN A 18 10.45 33.66 -31.87
CA ASN A 18 11.14 34.79 -32.47
C ASN A 18 10.76 34.90 -33.94
N ASN A 19 9.70 35.65 -34.29
CA ASN A 19 9.73 36.76 -35.20
C ASN A 19 8.39 37.47 -35.23
N ILE A 20 8.50 38.77 -35.00
CA ILE A 20 7.45 39.76 -34.99
C ILE A 20 6.86 39.90 -36.41
N ASN A 21 5.54 39.70 -36.55
CA ASN A 21 4.69 40.59 -37.36
C ASN A 21 3.22 40.41 -36.94
N ALA A 22 2.64 41.55 -36.62
CA ALA A 22 1.27 41.71 -36.21
C ALA A 22 0.27 41.18 -37.25
N ASN A 23 -0.54 40.22 -36.85
CA ASN A 23 -1.97 40.07 -37.21
C ASN A 23 -2.49 38.77 -36.59
N ASN A 24 -3.54 38.91 -35.78
CA ASN A 24 -4.41 37.89 -35.20
C ASN A 24 -4.18 36.44 -35.67
N GLN A 25 -3.42 35.62 -34.91
CA GLN A 25 -3.50 34.16 -34.99
C GLN A 25 -3.26 33.55 -33.62
N THR A 26 -4.29 32.89 -33.10
CA THR A 26 -4.25 32.01 -31.95
C THR A 26 -3.17 30.94 -32.15
N SER A 27 -2.12 30.95 -31.31
CA SER A 27 -1.05 29.94 -31.34
C SER A 27 -1.59 28.57 -30.90
N PHE A 28 -1.81 27.69 -31.85
CA PHE A 28 -2.17 26.31 -31.56
C PHE A 28 -0.92 25.55 -31.14
N LYS A 29 -0.90 25.04 -29.89
CA LYS A 29 0.16 24.11 -29.43
C LYS A 29 0.20 22.89 -30.33
N LYS A 30 1.36 22.58 -30.94
CA LYS A 30 1.58 21.35 -31.70
C LYS A 30 2.32 20.34 -30.86
N TYR A 31 1.86 19.08 -30.86
CA TYR A 31 2.52 17.95 -30.25
C TYR A 31 3.28 17.19 -31.33
N ILE A 32 4.60 17.07 -31.20
CA ILE A 32 5.49 16.50 -32.21
C ILE A 32 6.21 15.28 -31.61
N CYS A 33 6.22 14.17 -32.32
CA CYS A 33 7.03 13.01 -32.02
C CYS A 33 8.17 12.91 -33.05
N GLU A 34 9.37 13.23 -32.63
CA GLU A 34 10.57 13.26 -33.49
C GLU A 34 10.91 11.86 -34.02
N ASN A 35 10.78 10.81 -33.22
CA ASN A 35 11.08 9.43 -33.61
C ASN A 35 10.15 8.87 -34.71
N CYS A 36 8.96 9.44 -34.89
CA CYS A 36 7.97 8.99 -35.86
C CYS A 36 7.63 10.01 -36.91
N ASN A 37 8.17 11.22 -36.82
CA ASN A 37 7.79 12.39 -37.65
C ASN A 37 6.28 12.66 -37.64
N TYR A 38 5.63 12.36 -36.47
CA TYR A 38 4.19 12.54 -36.32
C TYR A 38 3.89 13.84 -35.56
N ASN A 39 2.98 14.63 -36.09
CA ASN A 39 2.55 15.89 -35.48
C ASN A 39 1.02 15.97 -35.36
N THR A 40 0.54 16.61 -34.31
CA THR A 40 -0.90 16.87 -34.10
C THR A 40 -1.11 18.06 -33.17
N SER A 41 -2.26 18.76 -33.37
CA SER A 41 -2.70 19.82 -32.45
C SER A 41 -3.44 19.31 -31.22
N ARG A 42 -3.82 18.03 -31.18
CA ARG A 42 -4.64 17.45 -30.10
C ARG A 42 -3.80 16.51 -29.20
N LYS A 43 -3.73 16.87 -27.91
CA LYS A 43 -3.02 16.09 -26.89
C LYS A 43 -3.44 14.61 -26.86
N SER A 44 -4.74 14.33 -26.94
CA SER A 44 -5.27 12.96 -26.94
C SER A 44 -4.83 12.11 -28.13
N GLN A 45 -4.65 12.72 -29.30
CA GLN A 45 -4.15 12.03 -30.48
C GLN A 45 -2.66 11.73 -30.36
N TYR A 46 -1.89 12.63 -29.73
CA TYR A 46 -0.47 12.41 -29.47
C TYR A 46 -0.26 11.23 -28.52
N PHE A 47 -0.98 11.17 -27.40
CA PHE A 47 -0.88 10.03 -26.48
C PHE A 47 -1.30 8.72 -27.15
N ARG A 48 -2.38 8.70 -27.91
CA ARG A 48 -2.79 7.53 -28.69
C ARG A 48 -1.71 7.10 -29.69
N HIS A 49 -0.99 8.03 -30.31
CA HIS A 49 0.14 7.72 -31.18
C HIS A 49 1.27 7.04 -30.39
N LEU A 50 1.63 7.50 -29.20
CA LEU A 50 2.67 6.89 -28.36
C LEU A 50 2.35 5.44 -27.99
N GLU A 51 1.08 5.07 -27.86
CA GLU A 51 0.63 3.71 -27.58
C GLU A 51 0.60 2.79 -28.79
N THR A 52 0.91 3.28 -29.99
CA THR A 52 0.86 2.46 -31.21
C THR A 52 2.11 1.59 -31.37
N ASN A 53 1.90 0.37 -31.87
CA ASN A 53 3.01 -0.54 -32.22
C ASN A 53 3.99 0.07 -33.24
N LYS A 54 3.54 1.05 -34.05
CA LYS A 54 4.39 1.75 -35.02
C LYS A 54 5.37 2.68 -34.28
N HIS A 55 4.92 3.37 -33.24
CA HIS A 55 5.77 4.21 -32.40
C HIS A 55 6.86 3.37 -31.71
N TYR A 56 6.48 2.26 -31.06
CA TYR A 56 7.43 1.34 -30.41
C TYR A 56 8.45 0.73 -31.39
N LYS A 57 8.06 0.44 -32.63
CA LYS A 57 9.00 -0.06 -33.65
C LYS A 57 10.02 1.00 -34.06
N ASN A 58 9.62 2.24 -34.20
CA ASN A 58 10.52 3.32 -34.63
C ASN A 58 11.53 3.70 -33.54
N ILE A 59 11.15 3.63 -32.25
CA ILE A 59 12.07 3.85 -31.12
C ILE A 59 13.12 2.73 -31.06
N ASN A 60 12.70 1.48 -31.28
CA ASN A 60 13.58 0.33 -31.16
C ASN A 60 14.53 0.12 -32.37
N GLN A 61 14.28 0.78 -33.52
CA GLN A 61 15.21 0.77 -34.64
C GLN A 61 16.44 1.67 -34.41
N ASN A 62 16.39 2.60 -33.43
CA ASN A 62 17.50 3.50 -33.11
C ASN A 62 18.42 2.96 -31.97
N ASN A 63 18.10 1.79 -31.41
CA ASN A 63 18.90 1.12 -30.38
C ASN A 63 19.30 -0.29 -30.87
N GLU A 64 20.32 -0.38 -31.71
CA GLU A 64 20.97 -1.64 -32.10
C GLU A 64 21.84 -2.14 -30.94
N ASN A 65 21.30 -2.58 -29.85
CA ASN A 65 21.93 -3.46 -28.85
C ASN A 65 21.04 -3.76 -27.63
N ALA A 66 19.76 -4.06 -27.85
CA ALA A 66 18.93 -4.60 -26.78
C ALA A 66 18.35 -5.95 -27.21
N THR A 67 18.79 -7.00 -26.53
CA THR A 67 18.30 -8.39 -26.68
C THR A 67 16.77 -8.40 -26.66
N LYS A 68 16.17 -8.76 -27.79
CA LYS A 68 14.73 -8.99 -27.96
C LYS A 68 14.29 -10.10 -27.01
N VAL A 69 13.64 -9.76 -25.92
CA VAL A 69 12.72 -10.69 -25.23
C VAL A 69 11.46 -10.75 -26.08
N LEU A 70 11.42 -11.67 -27.02
CA LEU A 70 10.22 -12.01 -27.77
C LEU A 70 9.27 -12.75 -26.83
N ASN A 71 8.20 -12.09 -26.38
CA ASN A 71 7.09 -12.76 -25.73
C ASN A 71 6.37 -13.64 -26.76
N ASN A 72 6.84 -14.88 -26.91
CA ASN A 72 6.22 -15.87 -27.78
C ASN A 72 5.01 -16.50 -27.06
N PHE A 73 3.88 -16.50 -27.74
CA PHE A 73 2.67 -17.18 -27.27
C PHE A 73 2.73 -18.64 -27.71
N THR A 74 2.89 -19.57 -26.75
CA THR A 74 3.08 -21.01 -27.04
C THR A 74 1.77 -21.79 -26.85
N CYS A 75 1.49 -22.73 -27.78
CA CYS A 75 0.42 -23.71 -27.64
C CYS A 75 0.92 -24.96 -26.90
N ILE A 76 0.01 -25.76 -26.33
CA ILE A 76 0.34 -27.05 -25.70
C ILE A 76 0.97 -28.05 -26.69
N CYS A 77 0.85 -27.83 -28.02
CA CYS A 77 1.51 -28.60 -29.06
C CYS A 77 2.91 -28.04 -29.43
N GLU A 78 3.48 -27.18 -28.55
CA GLU A 78 4.79 -26.52 -28.67
C GLU A 78 4.96 -25.51 -29.82
N ASN A 79 3.91 -25.29 -30.63
CA ASN A 79 3.96 -24.26 -31.67
C ASN A 79 3.92 -22.86 -31.04
N THR A 80 4.85 -21.99 -31.44
CA THR A 80 5.02 -20.63 -30.95
C THR A 80 4.51 -19.60 -31.94
N TYR A 81 3.91 -18.52 -31.43
CA TYR A 81 3.32 -17.44 -32.24
C TYR A 81 3.78 -16.09 -31.71
N LEU A 82 4.14 -15.18 -32.62
CA LEU A 82 4.52 -13.81 -32.30
C LEU A 82 3.33 -12.94 -31.79
N TYR A 83 2.10 -13.36 -32.11
CA TYR A 83 0.89 -12.59 -31.76
C TYR A 83 -0.17 -13.51 -31.13
N LYS A 84 -0.86 -12.99 -30.12
CA LYS A 84 -1.96 -13.68 -29.43
C LYS A 84 -3.09 -14.11 -30.39
N SER A 85 -3.36 -13.30 -31.42
CA SER A 85 -4.34 -13.62 -32.47
C SER A 85 -3.97 -14.83 -33.31
N GLY A 86 -2.67 -15.03 -33.59
CA GLY A 86 -2.15 -16.21 -34.27
C GLY A 86 -2.36 -17.47 -33.46
N LEU A 87 -2.02 -17.43 -32.16
CA LEU A 87 -2.28 -18.52 -31.23
C LEU A 87 -3.78 -18.85 -31.12
N TYR A 88 -4.65 -17.84 -31.08
CA TYR A 88 -6.09 -18.05 -31.02
C TYR A 88 -6.66 -18.76 -32.26
N LYS A 89 -6.20 -18.35 -33.47
CA LYS A 89 -6.57 -19.03 -34.73
C LYS A 89 -6.05 -20.46 -34.78
N HIS A 90 -4.84 -20.70 -34.30
CA HIS A 90 -4.28 -22.05 -34.21
C HIS A 90 -5.06 -22.93 -33.23
N LYS A 91 -5.40 -22.43 -32.03
CA LYS A 91 -6.17 -23.19 -31.03
C LYS A 91 -7.49 -23.75 -31.56
N LYS A 92 -8.14 -23.05 -32.50
CA LYS A 92 -9.38 -23.55 -33.16
C LYS A 92 -9.13 -24.79 -34.07
N LYS A 93 -7.91 -24.98 -34.56
CA LYS A 93 -7.56 -26.04 -35.48
C LYS A 93 -6.56 -27.05 -34.89
N CYS A 94 -6.06 -26.85 -33.69
CA CYS A 94 -5.04 -27.65 -33.06
C CYS A 94 -5.57 -29.06 -32.72
N VAL A 95 -4.95 -30.08 -33.31
CA VAL A 95 -5.34 -31.51 -33.14
C VAL A 95 -5.12 -31.95 -31.68
N MET A 96 -4.06 -31.49 -31.03
CA MET A 96 -3.75 -31.79 -29.63
C MET A 96 -4.83 -31.27 -28.68
N LEU A 97 -5.43 -30.10 -28.97
CA LEU A 97 -6.56 -29.56 -28.18
C LEU A 97 -7.87 -30.32 -28.48
N LYS A 98 -8.04 -30.87 -29.70
CA LYS A 98 -9.22 -31.69 -30.03
C LYS A 98 -9.17 -33.06 -29.39
N ASN A 99 -7.96 -33.66 -29.29
CA ASN A 99 -7.77 -34.95 -28.63
C ASN A 99 -7.81 -34.87 -27.11
N ASN A 100 -7.55 -33.72 -26.49
CA ASN A 100 -7.70 -33.49 -25.06
C ASN A 100 -9.16 -33.27 -24.63
N ASN A 101 -10.10 -33.11 -25.55
CA ASN A 101 -11.54 -33.09 -25.22
C ASN A 101 -12.12 -34.48 -24.88
N ASN A 102 -11.29 -35.55 -24.91
CA ASN A 102 -11.64 -36.88 -24.40
C ASN A 102 -11.16 -37.12 -22.95
N ILE A 103 -10.63 -36.12 -22.24
CA ILE A 103 -10.54 -36.15 -20.79
C ILE A 103 -12.00 -36.06 -20.31
N LYS A 104 -12.48 -37.10 -19.61
CA LYS A 104 -13.79 -37.17 -18.95
C LYS A 104 -14.18 -35.77 -18.47
N LYS A 105 -15.30 -35.25 -18.94
CA LYS A 105 -15.99 -34.12 -18.29
C LYS A 105 -16.27 -34.55 -16.86
N ILE A 106 -15.37 -34.22 -15.94
CA ILE A 106 -15.65 -34.26 -14.52
C ILE A 106 -16.83 -33.30 -14.35
N SER A 107 -17.95 -33.82 -13.85
CA SER A 107 -19.09 -32.97 -13.60
C SER A 107 -18.70 -31.87 -12.61
N ASN A 108 -19.31 -30.70 -12.72
CA ASN A 108 -19.02 -29.62 -11.77
C ASN A 108 -19.25 -30.07 -10.32
N GLU A 109 -20.12 -31.03 -10.10
CA GLU A 109 -20.39 -31.67 -8.82
C GLU A 109 -19.22 -32.54 -8.34
N GLU A 110 -18.62 -33.36 -9.24
CA GLU A 110 -17.42 -34.17 -8.90
C GLU A 110 -16.20 -33.31 -8.62
N LEU A 111 -16.03 -32.20 -9.34
CA LEU A 111 -14.96 -31.24 -9.09
C LEU A 111 -15.19 -30.54 -7.74
N PHE A 112 -16.43 -30.15 -7.44
CA PHE A 112 -16.78 -29.52 -6.18
C PHE A 112 -16.58 -30.48 -4.98
N LEU A 113 -16.97 -31.74 -5.12
CA LEU A 113 -16.72 -32.78 -4.10
C LEU A 113 -15.24 -33.05 -3.89
N SER A 114 -14.43 -33.04 -4.98
CA SER A 114 -12.97 -33.16 -4.89
C SER A 114 -12.36 -31.99 -4.10
N ILE A 115 -12.77 -30.75 -4.42
CA ILE A 115 -12.28 -29.55 -3.72
C ILE A 115 -12.70 -29.57 -2.23
N LEU A 116 -13.90 -30.01 -1.92
CA LEU A 116 -14.36 -30.16 -0.52
C LEU A 116 -13.53 -31.19 0.23
N LYS A 117 -13.22 -32.32 -0.40
CA LYS A 117 -12.39 -33.37 0.18
C LYS A 117 -10.97 -32.87 0.41
N ASP A 118 -10.35 -32.21 -0.58
CA ASP A 118 -9.01 -31.64 -0.47
C ASP A 118 -8.94 -30.59 0.67
N ASN A 119 -9.97 -29.75 0.82
CA ASN A 119 -10.09 -28.81 1.93
C ASN A 119 -10.21 -29.50 3.30
N GLN A 120 -10.92 -30.63 3.34
CA GLN A 120 -11.09 -31.41 4.57
C GLN A 120 -9.79 -32.11 4.96
N ASP A 121 -9.08 -32.69 3.99
CA ASP A 121 -7.77 -33.32 4.18
C ASP A 121 -6.70 -32.29 4.62
N PHE A 122 -6.71 -31.08 4.01
CA PHE A 122 -5.85 -29.97 4.42
C PHE A 122 -6.14 -29.51 5.86
N LYS A 123 -7.43 -29.40 6.24
CA LYS A 123 -7.84 -29.07 7.60
C LYS A 123 -7.37 -30.12 8.60
N GLN A 124 -7.47 -31.40 8.25
CA GLN A 124 -6.99 -32.51 9.07
C GLN A 124 -5.48 -32.46 9.27
N MET A 125 -4.72 -32.18 8.19
CA MET A 125 -3.26 -32.03 8.23
C MET A 125 -2.82 -30.85 9.14
N LEU A 126 -3.56 -29.72 9.10
CA LEU A 126 -3.32 -28.59 10.00
C LEU A 126 -3.57 -28.95 11.47
N ILE A 127 -4.61 -29.74 11.76
CA ILE A 127 -4.91 -30.22 13.12
C ILE A 127 -3.79 -31.14 13.61
N GLU A 128 -3.33 -32.05 12.76
CA GLU A 128 -2.21 -32.97 13.09
C GLU A 128 -0.90 -32.21 13.32
N GLN A 129 -0.59 -31.22 12.47
CA GLN A 129 0.60 -30.38 12.67
C GLN A 129 0.52 -29.59 13.98
N ASN A 130 -0.64 -29.01 14.30
CA ASN A 130 -0.84 -28.30 15.56
C ASN A 130 -0.73 -29.25 16.78
N SER A 131 -1.26 -30.46 16.68
CA SER A 131 -1.11 -31.49 17.73
C SER A 131 0.34 -31.87 17.94
N LYS A 132 1.09 -32.03 16.85
CA LYS A 132 2.52 -32.37 16.88
C LYS A 132 3.37 -31.24 17.47
N ILE A 133 3.02 -29.98 17.15
CA ILE A 133 3.64 -28.78 17.76
C ILE A 133 3.34 -28.76 19.28
N MET A 134 2.09 -29.02 19.68
CA MET A 134 1.72 -29.12 21.10
C MET A 134 2.45 -30.26 21.84
N GLU A 135 2.65 -31.41 21.19
CA GLU A 135 3.39 -32.53 21.74
C GLU A 135 4.88 -32.21 21.88
N LEU A 136 5.48 -31.59 20.87
CA LEU A 136 6.87 -31.12 20.90
C LEU A 136 7.09 -30.06 21.99
N THR A 137 6.15 -29.14 22.19
CA THR A 137 6.22 -28.15 23.28
C THR A 137 6.05 -28.78 24.65
N LYS A 138 5.28 -29.85 24.79
CA LYS A 138 5.21 -30.63 26.06
C LYS A 138 6.51 -31.41 26.34
N ASN A 139 7.15 -31.93 25.30
CA ASN A 139 8.38 -32.71 25.43
C ASN A 139 9.65 -31.85 25.57
N THR A 140 9.62 -30.56 25.16
CA THR A 140 10.73 -29.62 25.41
C THR A 140 10.79 -29.13 26.86
N ASN A 141 9.81 -29.42 27.69
CA ASN A 141 9.84 -29.11 29.12
C ASN A 141 10.69 -30.08 29.94
N VAL A 142 11.45 -31.01 29.31
CA VAL A 142 12.25 -32.03 30.04
C VAL A 142 13.77 -31.85 29.89
N ILE A 143 14.23 -30.73 29.32
CA ILE A 143 15.66 -30.37 29.47
C ILE A 143 15.73 -29.12 30.35
N THR A 144 15.41 -29.29 31.62
CA THR A 144 15.70 -28.30 32.66
C THR A 144 17.08 -28.53 33.21
N ASN A 145 18.02 -27.71 32.82
CA ASN A 145 19.07 -27.32 33.75
C ASN A 145 18.43 -26.53 34.89
N ASN A 146 18.58 -27.01 36.11
CA ASN A 146 18.23 -26.35 37.34
C ASN A 146 18.76 -24.91 37.37
N ASN A 147 17.90 -23.96 37.11
CA ASN A 147 17.98 -22.63 37.68
C ASN A 147 16.53 -22.10 37.78
N ASN A 148 16.12 -21.88 39.02
CA ASN A 148 14.87 -21.26 39.41
C ASN A 148 14.68 -19.92 38.68
N ASN A 149 14.01 -19.95 37.58
CA ASN A 149 13.32 -18.79 36.99
C ASN A 149 12.03 -19.32 36.38
N ASN A 150 10.90 -18.96 36.99
CA ASN A 150 9.57 -19.10 36.40
C ASN A 150 9.50 -18.23 35.12
N ASN A 151 10.12 -18.69 34.05
CA ASN A 151 10.07 -18.04 32.75
C ASN A 151 9.02 -18.81 31.95
N THR A 152 7.75 -18.42 32.10
CA THR A 152 6.72 -18.78 31.15
C THR A 152 7.17 -18.24 29.80
N ASN A 153 7.62 -19.13 28.90
CA ASN A 153 8.10 -18.74 27.58
C ASN A 153 6.96 -18.09 26.81
N PHE A 154 6.92 -16.74 26.77
CA PHE A 154 5.94 -15.99 26.03
C PHE A 154 6.01 -16.37 24.53
N ASN A 155 4.92 -16.96 24.02
CA ASN A 155 4.81 -17.33 22.62
C ASN A 155 4.09 -16.21 21.86
N LEU A 156 4.85 -15.41 21.12
CA LEU A 156 4.33 -14.30 20.33
C LEU A 156 3.30 -14.74 19.29
N GLN A 157 3.50 -15.88 18.62
CA GLN A 157 2.55 -16.37 17.61
C GLN A 157 1.22 -16.78 18.25
N MET A 158 1.25 -17.38 19.43
CA MET A 158 0.04 -17.70 20.19
C MET A 158 -0.68 -16.43 20.63
N PHE A 159 0.06 -15.42 21.12
CA PHE A 159 -0.52 -14.13 21.50
C PHE A 159 -1.25 -13.47 20.30
N LEU A 160 -0.55 -13.31 19.17
CA LEU A 160 -1.10 -12.60 18.00
C LEU A 160 -2.26 -13.39 17.35
N ASN A 161 -2.10 -14.70 17.11
CA ASN A 161 -3.05 -15.47 16.32
C ASN A 161 -4.21 -16.08 17.12
N VAL A 162 -4.06 -16.23 18.43
CA VAL A 162 -5.10 -16.82 19.29
C VAL A 162 -5.73 -15.76 20.18
N GLN A 163 -4.92 -15.03 20.97
CA GLN A 163 -5.48 -14.03 21.89
C GLN A 163 -5.96 -12.77 21.14
N CYS A 164 -5.21 -12.32 20.13
CA CYS A 164 -5.55 -11.15 19.31
C CYS A 164 -6.23 -11.52 17.98
N LYS A 165 -6.88 -12.69 17.89
CA LYS A 165 -7.57 -13.14 16.67
C LYS A 165 -8.67 -12.17 16.22
N ASP A 166 -9.35 -11.54 17.17
CA ASP A 166 -10.47 -10.60 16.94
C ASP A 166 -10.00 -9.13 16.93
N ALA A 167 -8.69 -8.87 16.82
CA ALA A 167 -8.15 -7.54 16.66
C ALA A 167 -8.65 -6.92 15.34
N LEU A 168 -8.80 -5.59 15.32
CA LEU A 168 -9.15 -4.85 14.12
C LEU A 168 -8.00 -4.89 13.10
N ASN A 169 -8.31 -4.77 11.83
CA ASN A 169 -7.29 -4.41 10.84
C ASN A 169 -6.89 -2.95 11.05
N ILE A 170 -5.65 -2.60 10.72
CA ILE A 170 -5.15 -1.21 10.86
C ILE A 170 -6.00 -0.21 10.10
N THR A 171 -6.49 -0.59 8.92
CA THR A 171 -7.38 0.25 8.10
C THR A 171 -8.72 0.46 8.77
N GLU A 172 -9.37 -0.60 9.27
CA GLU A 172 -10.65 -0.53 9.99
C GLU A 172 -10.54 0.35 11.25
N PHE A 173 -9.45 0.18 12.00
CA PHE A 173 -9.16 1.01 13.16
C PHE A 173 -9.05 2.48 12.80
N VAL A 174 -8.20 2.81 11.81
CA VAL A 174 -8.02 4.21 11.38
C VAL A 174 -9.32 4.79 10.82
N ASP A 175 -10.12 3.99 10.12
CA ASP A 175 -11.41 4.43 9.58
C ASP A 175 -12.44 4.69 10.67
N SER A 176 -12.38 3.96 11.78
CA SER A 176 -13.25 4.18 12.94
C SER A 176 -12.93 5.48 13.70
N LEU A 177 -11.69 5.99 13.58
CA LEU A 177 -11.30 7.24 14.24
C LEU A 177 -12.00 8.42 13.59
N GLN A 178 -12.64 9.24 14.42
CA GLN A 178 -13.34 10.47 14.03
C GLN A 178 -12.77 11.65 14.82
N PRO A 179 -11.67 12.28 14.37
CA PRO A 179 -11.13 13.45 15.01
C PRO A 179 -12.19 14.56 15.10
N LYS A 180 -12.27 15.21 16.24
CA LYS A 180 -13.20 16.31 16.54
C LYS A 180 -12.49 17.65 16.42
N ILE A 181 -13.24 18.73 16.58
CA ILE A 181 -12.69 20.10 16.59
C ILE A 181 -11.67 20.27 17.72
N GLU A 182 -11.92 19.69 18.89
CA GLU A 182 -11.00 19.72 20.02
C GLU A 182 -9.65 19.07 19.70
N ASP A 183 -9.63 18.00 18.91
CA ASP A 183 -8.40 17.36 18.46
C ASP A 183 -7.61 18.25 17.48
N LEU A 184 -8.34 18.98 16.62
CA LEU A 184 -7.75 19.96 15.71
C LEU A 184 -7.14 21.13 16.50
N GLU A 185 -7.87 21.71 17.44
CA GLU A 185 -7.37 22.81 18.30
C GLU A 185 -6.17 22.36 19.14
N MET A 186 -6.22 21.15 19.68
CA MET A 186 -5.09 20.52 20.38
C MET A 186 -3.88 20.38 19.46
N THR A 187 -4.07 19.95 18.21
CA THR A 187 -3.00 19.87 17.22
C THR A 187 -2.41 21.25 16.92
N GLY A 188 -3.27 22.27 16.76
CA GLY A 188 -2.86 23.67 16.61
C GLY A 188 -2.06 24.22 17.78
N LYS A 189 -2.35 23.75 19.00
CA LYS A 189 -1.66 24.19 20.24
C LYS A 189 -0.35 23.44 20.50
N LEU A 190 -0.33 22.13 20.32
CA LEU A 190 0.79 21.25 20.69
C LEU A 190 1.74 20.92 19.53
N GLY A 191 1.35 21.22 18.30
CA GLY A 191 2.08 20.86 17.08
C GLY A 191 1.71 19.48 16.54
N TYR A 192 2.13 19.23 15.29
CA TYR A 192 1.78 18.08 14.49
C TYR A 192 2.02 16.72 15.20
N VAL A 193 3.25 16.52 15.69
CA VAL A 193 3.66 15.24 16.28
C VAL A 193 2.82 14.90 17.50
N GLU A 194 2.65 15.85 18.42
CA GLU A 194 1.86 15.65 19.65
C GLU A 194 0.38 15.45 19.35
N GLY A 195 -0.19 16.31 18.50
CA GLY A 195 -1.61 16.25 18.16
C GLY A 195 -1.98 14.93 17.51
N ILE A 196 -1.28 14.52 16.45
CA ILE A 196 -1.58 13.28 15.73
C ILE A 196 -1.29 12.04 16.60
N SER A 197 -0.21 12.06 17.40
CA SER A 197 0.05 10.97 18.35
C SER A 197 -1.09 10.80 19.33
N LYS A 198 -1.62 11.87 19.89
CA LYS A 198 -2.74 11.81 20.85
C LYS A 198 -4.01 11.25 20.23
N ILE A 199 -4.36 11.67 19.01
CA ILE A 199 -5.54 11.13 18.30
C ILE A 199 -5.40 9.61 18.14
N PHE A 200 -4.24 9.17 17.70
CA PHE A 200 -3.95 7.75 17.50
C PHE A 200 -4.00 6.97 18.82
N LEU A 201 -3.31 7.46 19.86
CA LEU A 201 -3.22 6.83 21.17
C LEU A 201 -4.58 6.76 21.87
N ASN A 202 -5.38 7.83 21.83
CA ASN A 202 -6.73 7.85 22.39
C ASN A 202 -7.60 6.75 21.74
N GLY A 203 -7.48 6.58 20.42
CA GLY A 203 -8.17 5.50 19.73
C GLY A 203 -7.74 4.11 20.19
N LEU A 204 -6.42 3.89 20.38
CA LEU A 204 -5.89 2.61 20.88
C LEU A 204 -6.30 2.35 22.33
N GLN A 205 -6.31 3.38 23.17
CA GLN A 205 -6.73 3.26 24.58
C GLN A 205 -8.22 2.94 24.74
N GLY A 206 -9.04 3.35 23.78
CA GLY A 206 -10.45 2.96 23.71
C GLY A 206 -10.70 1.50 23.34
N LEU A 207 -9.65 0.73 23.01
CA LEU A 207 -9.74 -0.68 22.66
C LEU A 207 -9.06 -1.55 23.72
N ASP A 208 -9.67 -2.71 23.99
CA ASP A 208 -9.01 -3.79 24.73
C ASP A 208 -7.70 -4.17 24.04
N ILE A 209 -6.68 -4.55 24.83
CA ILE A 209 -5.34 -4.88 24.32
C ILE A 209 -5.42 -5.89 23.18
N ASN A 210 -6.24 -6.94 23.34
CA ASN A 210 -6.40 -8.01 22.35
C ASN A 210 -7.12 -7.57 21.07
N ARG A 211 -7.77 -6.40 21.07
CA ARG A 211 -8.46 -5.83 19.91
C ARG A 211 -7.66 -4.77 19.17
N ARG A 212 -6.51 -4.37 19.74
CA ARG A 212 -5.63 -3.38 19.11
C ARG A 212 -5.02 -3.93 17.82
N PRO A 213 -4.94 -3.15 16.75
CA PRO A 213 -4.38 -3.59 15.46
C PRO A 213 -2.85 -3.60 15.42
N ILE A 214 -2.19 -3.17 16.50
CA ILE A 214 -0.75 -2.95 16.57
C ILE A 214 -0.21 -3.47 17.90
N HIS A 215 0.90 -4.21 17.84
CA HIS A 215 1.65 -4.66 19.02
C HIS A 215 3.15 -4.51 18.78
N CYS A 216 3.91 -4.22 19.84
CA CYS A 216 5.36 -4.19 19.81
C CYS A 216 5.94 -5.32 20.67
N SER A 217 6.74 -6.20 20.08
CA SER A 217 7.37 -7.32 20.78
C SER A 217 8.72 -6.98 21.41
N ASP A 218 9.42 -5.97 20.89
CA ASP A 218 10.71 -5.47 21.38
C ASP A 218 10.76 -3.95 21.24
N GLN A 219 10.64 -3.26 22.36
CA GLN A 219 10.66 -1.79 22.39
C GLN A 219 12.00 -1.20 21.96
N LYS A 220 13.12 -1.85 22.30
CA LYS A 220 14.47 -1.33 21.97
C LYS A 220 14.74 -1.38 20.47
N ARG A 221 14.28 -2.47 19.81
CA ARG A 221 14.40 -2.67 18.36
C ARG A 221 13.20 -2.13 17.60
N GLU A 222 12.19 -1.61 18.30
CA GLU A 222 10.91 -1.17 17.75
C GLU A 222 10.30 -2.22 16.80
N THR A 223 10.33 -3.50 17.22
CA THR A 223 9.78 -4.59 16.41
C THR A 223 8.26 -4.59 16.52
N ILE A 224 7.60 -4.09 15.50
CA ILE A 224 6.17 -3.85 15.46
C ILE A 224 5.48 -4.93 14.62
N TYR A 225 4.32 -5.38 15.07
CA TYR A 225 3.40 -6.25 14.35
C TYR A 225 2.10 -5.53 14.14
N ILE A 226 1.57 -5.61 12.93
CA ILE A 226 0.34 -4.93 12.51
C ILE A 226 -0.61 -5.98 11.94
N LYS A 227 -1.89 -5.87 12.28
CA LYS A 227 -2.92 -6.67 11.65
C LYS A 227 -3.40 -5.98 10.38
N ASN A 228 -3.17 -6.63 9.24
CA ASN A 228 -3.57 -6.15 7.93
C ASN A 228 -4.24 -7.30 7.16
N ASN A 229 -5.35 -7.06 6.50
CA ASN A 229 -6.11 -8.08 5.77
C ASN A 229 -6.35 -9.38 6.59
N ASN A 230 -6.69 -9.23 7.86
CA ASN A 230 -6.92 -10.31 8.84
C ASN A 230 -5.69 -11.19 9.13
N THR A 231 -4.50 -10.75 8.76
CA THR A 231 -3.23 -11.42 9.05
C THR A 231 -2.32 -10.52 9.87
N TRP A 232 -1.56 -11.13 10.81
CA TRP A 232 -0.54 -10.43 11.56
C TRP A 232 0.78 -10.46 10.79
N GLU A 233 1.30 -9.28 10.45
CA GLU A 233 2.53 -9.10 9.71
C GLU A 233 3.52 -8.27 10.54
N LYS A 234 4.81 -8.61 10.44
CA LYS A 234 5.85 -7.75 10.96
C LYS A 234 5.96 -6.52 10.05
N GLU A 235 5.92 -5.33 10.65
CA GLU A 235 6.10 -4.08 9.90
C GLU A 235 7.48 -4.05 9.23
N ASN A 236 7.52 -3.55 8.00
CA ASN A 236 8.76 -3.41 7.25
C ASN A 236 9.65 -2.28 7.82
N ASP A 237 10.91 -2.23 7.40
CA ASP A 237 11.86 -1.23 7.89
C ASP A 237 11.44 0.20 7.50
N ASN A 238 10.72 0.36 6.38
CA ASN A 238 10.18 1.64 5.92
C ASN A 238 8.91 2.07 6.67
N ARG A 239 8.29 1.17 7.46
CA ARG A 239 7.09 1.42 8.28
C ARG A 239 5.92 1.98 7.47
N GLU A 240 5.67 1.40 6.29
CA GLU A 240 4.72 1.91 5.31
C GLU A 240 3.28 1.89 5.81
N ASN A 241 2.85 0.79 6.48
CA ASN A 241 1.50 0.67 7.00
C ASN A 241 1.22 1.72 8.09
N LEU A 242 2.17 1.93 9.01
CA LEU A 242 2.05 2.96 10.04
C LEU A 242 2.05 4.37 9.46
N LYS A 243 2.92 4.66 8.50
CA LYS A 243 2.93 5.95 7.81
C LYS A 243 1.61 6.22 7.09
N LEU A 244 1.03 5.20 6.45
CA LEU A 244 -0.27 5.31 5.81
C LEU A 244 -1.38 5.59 6.84
N ALA A 245 -1.38 4.89 7.96
CA ALA A 245 -2.30 5.11 9.06
C ALA A 245 -2.21 6.56 9.58
N ILE A 246 -1.00 7.05 9.84
CA ILE A 246 -0.74 8.43 10.30
C ILE A 246 -1.24 9.44 9.27
N LYS A 247 -0.96 9.23 7.97
CA LYS A 247 -1.45 10.11 6.89
C LYS A 247 -2.97 10.19 6.86
N THR A 248 -3.65 9.06 7.03
CA THR A 248 -5.11 9.00 7.02
C THR A 248 -5.71 9.76 8.21
N ILE A 249 -5.15 9.58 9.41
CA ILE A 249 -5.56 10.32 10.61
C ILE A 249 -5.32 11.82 10.41
N THR A 250 -4.15 12.20 9.88
CA THR A 250 -3.83 13.59 9.56
C THR A 250 -4.86 14.19 8.61
N SER A 251 -5.20 13.48 7.53
CA SER A 251 -6.20 13.93 6.55
C SER A 251 -7.58 14.13 7.20
N LYS A 252 -7.99 13.21 8.09
CA LYS A 252 -9.25 13.34 8.83
C LYS A 252 -9.25 14.56 9.77
N ASN A 253 -8.13 14.81 10.46
CA ASN A 253 -7.97 15.96 11.36
C ASN A 253 -8.00 17.28 10.56
N ILE A 254 -7.29 17.37 9.44
CA ILE A 254 -7.29 18.56 8.58
C ILE A 254 -8.69 18.89 8.04
N LYS A 255 -9.52 17.89 7.76
CA LYS A 255 -10.91 18.13 7.32
C LYS A 255 -11.74 18.91 8.33
N GLN A 256 -11.38 18.85 9.61
CA GLN A 256 -12.04 19.62 10.66
C GLN A 256 -11.78 21.14 10.56
N ILE A 257 -10.77 21.58 9.80
CA ILE A 257 -10.47 23.01 9.61
C ILE A 257 -11.69 23.74 9.04
N SER A 258 -12.34 23.15 8.04
CA SER A 258 -13.53 23.78 7.44
C SER A 258 -14.73 23.85 8.38
N VAL A 259 -14.86 22.92 9.31
CA VAL A 259 -15.89 22.92 10.34
C VAL A 259 -15.56 24.01 11.36
N TRP A 260 -14.32 24.05 11.83
CA TRP A 260 -13.83 25.06 12.78
C TRP A 260 -13.97 26.48 12.25
N GLN A 261 -13.69 26.73 10.96
CA GLN A 261 -13.88 28.03 10.30
C GLN A 261 -15.33 28.50 10.35
N LYS A 262 -16.28 27.58 10.13
CA LYS A 262 -17.73 27.91 10.20
C LYS A 262 -18.17 28.33 11.60
N GLU A 263 -17.59 27.71 12.63
CA GLU A 263 -17.86 28.04 14.03
C GLU A 263 -17.12 29.29 14.51
N ASN A 264 -16.05 29.69 13.79
CA ASN A 264 -15.22 30.83 14.13
C ASN A 264 -15.08 31.81 12.94
N PRO A 265 -16.14 32.49 12.50
CA PRO A 265 -16.11 33.35 11.31
C PRO A 265 -15.08 34.47 11.38
N ASP A 266 -14.77 34.94 12.61
CA ASP A 266 -13.74 35.96 12.84
C ASP A 266 -12.32 35.52 12.52
N CYS A 267 -12.13 34.24 12.15
CA CYS A 267 -10.81 33.72 11.74
C CYS A 267 -10.28 34.34 10.43
N PHE A 268 -11.13 34.99 9.66
CA PHE A 268 -10.75 35.72 8.44
C PHE A 268 -10.37 37.19 8.70
N ASP A 269 -10.65 37.72 9.88
CA ASP A 269 -10.24 39.06 10.28
C ASP A 269 -8.80 39.01 10.85
N SER A 270 -7.86 39.66 10.14
CA SER A 270 -6.44 39.69 10.53
C SER A 270 -6.18 40.36 11.89
N SER A 271 -7.11 41.16 12.42
CA SER A 271 -7.03 41.76 13.74
C SER A 271 -7.56 40.88 14.88
N SER A 272 -8.21 39.77 14.54
CA SER A 272 -8.84 38.85 15.50
C SER A 272 -7.83 37.83 16.06
N LYS A 273 -7.93 37.53 17.36
CA LYS A 273 -7.24 36.41 18.00
C LYS A 273 -7.61 35.07 17.38
N LYS A 274 -8.79 34.96 16.76
CA LYS A 274 -9.20 33.75 16.02
C LYS A 274 -8.42 33.56 14.74
N ASN A 275 -7.98 34.63 14.10
CA ASN A 275 -7.08 34.55 12.94
C ASN A 275 -5.72 33.96 13.36
N ASP A 276 -5.13 34.42 14.47
CA ASP A 276 -3.89 33.85 14.99
C ASP A 276 -4.02 32.36 15.32
N GLN A 277 -5.15 31.99 15.93
CA GLN A 277 -5.46 30.58 16.23
C GLN A 277 -5.59 29.76 14.94
N TYR A 278 -6.28 30.27 13.94
CA TYR A 278 -6.43 29.65 12.63
C TYR A 278 -5.08 29.38 11.96
N LEU A 279 -4.22 30.40 11.91
CA LEU A 279 -2.90 30.26 11.30
C LEU A 279 -2.05 29.20 12.01
N ARG A 280 -2.12 29.13 13.36
CA ARG A 280 -1.45 28.05 14.11
C ARG A 280 -2.03 26.67 13.81
N ILE A 281 -3.36 26.56 13.74
CA ILE A 281 -4.03 25.29 13.38
C ILE A 281 -3.55 24.83 12.00
N VAL A 282 -3.59 25.70 11.01
CA VAL A 282 -3.18 25.35 9.64
C VAL A 282 -1.71 24.92 9.60
N SER A 283 -0.81 25.76 10.18
CA SER A 283 0.63 25.47 10.19
C SER A 283 0.96 24.17 10.92
N ASN A 284 0.36 23.95 12.11
CA ASN A 284 0.66 22.81 12.97
C ASN A 284 -0.10 21.52 12.59
N SER A 285 -1.06 21.59 11.65
CA SER A 285 -1.76 20.40 11.13
C SER A 285 -1.03 19.76 9.95
N MET A 286 -0.04 20.46 9.39
CA MET A 286 0.75 19.94 8.26
C MET A 286 1.98 19.17 8.73
N ASN A 287 2.30 18.10 8.02
CA ASN A 287 3.46 17.27 8.32
C ASN A 287 4.69 17.80 7.58
N GLY A 288 5.50 18.62 8.25
CA GLY A 288 6.79 19.10 7.75
C GLY A 288 6.77 19.81 6.38
N LEU A 289 7.75 20.65 6.14
CA LEU A 289 7.92 21.35 4.85
C LEU A 289 8.87 20.60 3.91
N THR A 290 9.76 19.77 4.47
CA THR A 290 10.73 18.98 3.70
C THR A 290 10.48 17.47 3.88
N PRO A 291 10.95 16.63 2.94
CA PRO A 291 10.88 15.17 3.10
C PRO A 291 11.58 14.68 4.37
N GLU A 292 12.71 15.27 4.74
CA GLU A 292 13.49 14.91 5.92
C GLU A 292 12.75 15.26 7.21
N GLU A 293 12.10 16.42 7.26
CA GLU A 293 11.26 16.83 8.39
C GLU A 293 10.03 15.94 8.52
N THR A 294 9.39 15.65 7.39
CA THR A 294 8.27 14.71 7.30
C THR A 294 8.65 13.35 7.86
N GLN A 295 9.81 12.81 7.49
CA GLN A 295 10.28 11.53 7.98
C GLN A 295 10.56 11.58 9.50
N LYS A 296 11.24 12.62 10.00
CA LYS A 296 11.48 12.82 11.43
C LYS A 296 10.19 12.89 12.24
N ASN A 297 9.14 13.49 11.69
CA ASN A 297 7.85 13.58 12.35
C ASN A 297 7.18 12.20 12.44
N TYR A 298 7.23 11.39 11.36
CA TYR A 298 6.76 10.00 11.41
C TYR A 298 7.52 9.19 12.46
N ASP A 299 8.85 9.27 12.50
CA ASP A 299 9.65 8.52 13.44
C ASP A 299 9.32 8.90 14.91
N LYS A 300 9.12 10.19 15.19
CA LYS A 300 8.69 10.65 16.52
C LYS A 300 7.30 10.13 16.92
N ILE A 301 6.33 10.15 15.99
CA ILE A 301 4.99 9.61 16.26
C ILE A 301 5.09 8.11 16.52
N ILE A 302 5.77 7.36 15.65
CA ILE A 302 5.92 5.91 15.75
C ILE A 302 6.60 5.52 17.07
N SER A 303 7.68 6.21 17.46
CA SER A 303 8.35 5.96 18.75
C SER A 303 7.45 6.21 19.97
N LYS A 304 6.47 7.12 19.87
CA LYS A 304 5.44 7.31 20.91
C LYS A 304 4.45 6.16 20.93
N LEU A 305 3.98 5.73 19.76
CA LEU A 305 3.05 4.60 19.63
C LEU A 305 3.68 3.32 20.17
N VAL A 306 4.95 3.06 19.82
CA VAL A 306 5.70 1.88 20.26
C VAL A 306 5.68 1.73 21.79
N LYS A 307 5.86 2.82 22.52
CA LYS A 307 5.87 2.80 24.01
C LYS A 307 4.55 2.30 24.60
N GLU A 308 3.44 2.58 23.94
CA GLU A 308 2.09 2.29 24.44
C GLU A 308 1.58 0.89 24.03
N VAL A 309 2.18 0.31 22.96
CA VAL A 309 1.73 -0.98 22.41
C VAL A 309 2.70 -2.12 22.69
N VAL A 310 3.62 -1.94 23.67
CA VAL A 310 4.54 -3.00 24.09
C VAL A 310 3.77 -4.15 24.72
N ILE A 311 4.04 -5.36 24.23
CA ILE A 311 3.46 -6.58 24.82
C ILE A 311 4.08 -6.81 26.19
N GLN A 312 3.26 -6.88 27.22
CA GLN A 312 3.66 -7.29 28.57
C GLN A 312 3.89 -8.81 28.55
N LYS A 313 5.14 -9.23 28.74
CA LYS A 313 5.51 -10.65 28.78
C LYS A 313 5.40 -11.11 30.22
N GLU A 314 4.18 -11.46 30.63
CA GLU A 314 3.96 -12.11 31.94
C GLU A 314 4.27 -13.62 31.88
#